data_d22b87d95e9cd0b81de50b33928fcd30
#
_entry.id   d22b87d95e9cd0b81de50b33928fcd30
#
_cell.length_a   1.000
_cell.length_b   1.000
_cell.length_c   1.000
_cell.angle_alpha   90.00
_cell.angle_beta   90.00
_cell.angle_gamma   90.00
#
_symmetry.space_group_name_H-M   'P 1'
#
loop_
_entity.id
_entity.type
_entity.pdbx_description
1 polymer ?
#
loop_
_entity_poly.entity_id
_entity_poly.type
_entity_poly.pdbx_seq_one_letter_code
_entity_poly.pdbx_strand_id
1 'polypeptide(L)'
;MMRKLFAFVLAVAVVMPLTVEAKKKQEEPKQLTIQNQWYGKRVAYLGDSITDERQTTTQKVYWQYLEELLGIVPTVYGISGNQWHQVIPQAERMIEKQGQEVDAILIFMGTNDFNACVPLGEWYEEKPVNLEVNPDGTKEYRWQRTPIMDDSTVRGRINKAMTFLKKHYPTKQIIVLTPIHRAIFRSRNRNIQPDELYSNKVGLFLSDYLKVYQEIANVWAVPVIDLNSICGLYPVMDEHAPYFRSAENDRLHPNSDGQYRMAKALMYQLLAHPADFE
;
A
#
# COMPACT_ATOMS: atom_id res chain seq x y z
N MET A 1 -74.61 81.30 20.97
CA MET A 1 -73.26 81.68 21.38
C MET A 1 -72.52 80.37 21.69
N MET A 2 -71.77 79.90 20.72
CA MET A 2 -71.04 78.61 20.83
C MET A 2 -69.57 78.87 21.14
N ARG A 3 -69.11 78.32 22.22
CA ARG A 3 -67.66 78.30 22.57
C ARG A 3 -67.02 77.11 21.95
N LYS A 4 -66.04 77.34 21.08
CA LYS A 4 -65.17 76.28 20.51
C LYS A 4 -64.07 75.95 21.50
N LEU A 5 -64.00 74.69 21.91
CA LEU A 5 -62.89 74.10 22.68
C LEU A 5 -61.81 73.64 21.73
N PHE A 6 -60.61 74.18 21.85
CA PHE A 6 -59.44 73.68 21.17
C PHE A 6 -58.72 72.63 22.01
N ALA A 7 -58.63 71.39 21.57
CA ALA A 7 -57.85 70.36 22.19
C ALA A 7 -56.45 70.35 21.62
N PHE A 8 -55.44 70.52 22.47
CA PHE A 8 -54.04 70.40 22.13
C PHE A 8 -53.62 68.89 22.26
N VAL A 9 -53.24 68.29 21.21
CA VAL A 9 -52.67 66.93 21.23
C VAL A 9 -51.15 67.05 21.30
N LEU A 10 -50.58 66.61 22.43
CA LEU A 10 -49.16 66.58 22.66
C LEU A 10 -48.62 65.23 22.12
N ALA A 11 -47.89 65.27 20.98
CA ALA A 11 -47.23 64.11 20.45
C ALA A 11 -45.89 63.89 21.14
N VAL A 12 -45.82 62.84 21.97
CA VAL A 12 -44.58 62.38 22.62
C VAL A 12 -43.85 61.46 21.60
N ALA A 13 -42.77 61.96 21.03
CA ALA A 13 -41.87 61.14 20.18
C ALA A 13 -41.00 60.27 21.11
N VAL A 14 -41.25 58.95 21.12
CA VAL A 14 -40.38 57.96 21.77
C VAL A 14 -39.23 57.66 20.79
N VAL A 15 -38.03 58.17 21.14
CA VAL A 15 -36.79 57.82 20.43
C VAL A 15 -36.30 56.49 21.01
N MET A 16 -36.50 55.38 20.29
CA MET A 16 -35.90 54.11 20.60
C MET A 16 -34.43 54.13 20.16
N PRO A 17 -33.46 53.72 20.99
CA PRO A 17 -32.09 53.58 20.55
C PRO A 17 -31.98 52.35 19.63
N LEU A 18 -31.55 52.54 18.38
CA LEU A 18 -31.14 51.49 17.46
C LEU A 18 -29.84 50.90 18.01
N THR A 19 -29.93 49.79 18.73
CA THR A 19 -28.78 48.94 19.02
C THR A 19 -28.40 48.20 17.75
N VAL A 20 -27.35 48.70 17.07
CA VAL A 20 -26.68 47.97 15.98
C VAL A 20 -25.85 46.83 16.62
N GLU A 21 -26.43 45.66 16.71
CA GLU A 21 -25.65 44.45 17.01
C GLU A 21 -24.65 44.23 15.86
N ALA A 22 -23.38 44.53 16.11
CA ALA A 22 -22.30 44.15 15.24
C ALA A 22 -22.27 42.62 15.16
N LYS A 23 -22.74 42.04 14.04
CA LYS A 23 -22.53 40.62 13.74
C LYS A 23 -21.04 40.36 13.81
N LYS A 24 -20.58 39.66 14.87
CA LYS A 24 -19.23 39.06 14.89
C LYS A 24 -19.10 38.21 13.64
N LYS A 25 -18.20 38.61 12.72
CA LYS A 25 -17.76 37.81 11.62
C LYS A 25 -17.25 36.50 12.22
N GLN A 26 -17.97 35.40 12.04
CA GLN A 26 -17.45 34.07 12.36
C GLN A 26 -16.25 33.88 11.44
N GLU A 27 -15.04 33.88 12.02
CA GLU A 27 -13.84 33.47 11.29
C GLU A 27 -14.07 31.99 10.89
N GLU A 28 -14.04 31.75 9.58
CA GLU A 28 -14.05 30.37 9.09
C GLU A 28 -12.88 29.63 9.73
N PRO A 29 -13.10 28.38 10.20
CA PRO A 29 -12.04 27.61 10.81
C PRO A 29 -10.89 27.51 9.82
N LYS A 30 -9.70 27.96 10.19
CA LYS A 30 -8.48 27.81 9.41
C LYS A 30 -8.35 26.34 9.08
N GLN A 31 -8.52 25.99 7.80
CA GLN A 31 -8.26 24.64 7.31
C GLN A 31 -6.78 24.35 7.57
N LEU A 32 -6.51 23.45 8.51
CA LEU A 32 -5.15 22.96 8.76
C LEU A 32 -4.72 22.18 7.50
N THR A 33 -3.88 22.80 6.68
CA THR A 33 -3.26 22.11 5.57
C THR A 33 -2.09 21.31 6.15
N ILE A 34 -2.29 20.02 6.34
CA ILE A 34 -1.19 19.10 6.69
C ILE A 34 -0.45 18.82 5.38
N GLN A 35 0.76 19.33 5.27
CA GLN A 35 1.64 18.97 4.17
C GLN A 35 2.02 17.49 4.36
N ASN A 36 1.62 16.62 3.42
CA ASN A 36 1.95 15.21 3.52
C ASN A 36 3.41 14.97 3.11
N GLN A 37 4.09 14.06 3.82
CA GLN A 37 5.51 13.74 3.64
C GLN A 37 5.84 13.04 2.31
N TRP A 38 4.82 12.60 1.57
CA TRP A 38 4.97 11.91 0.28
C TRP A 38 4.96 12.85 -0.91
N TYR A 39 4.59 14.13 -0.72
CA TYR A 39 4.50 15.09 -1.81
C TYR A 39 5.87 15.33 -2.46
N GLY A 40 5.94 15.12 -3.79
CA GLY A 40 7.15 15.26 -4.58
C GLY A 40 8.16 14.12 -4.43
N LYS A 41 7.87 13.10 -3.60
CA LYS A 41 8.78 11.95 -3.42
C LYS A 41 8.75 11.03 -4.63
N ARG A 42 9.94 10.62 -5.07
CA ARG A 42 10.15 9.68 -6.17
C ARG A 42 10.01 8.27 -5.66
N VAL A 43 8.93 7.61 -6.05
CA VAL A 43 8.58 6.28 -5.56
C VAL A 43 8.68 5.26 -6.69
N ALA A 44 9.51 4.23 -6.48
CA ALA A 44 9.62 3.10 -7.38
C ALA A 44 8.60 2.02 -7.02
N TYR A 45 7.84 1.56 -8.01
CA TYR A 45 6.85 0.51 -7.86
C TYR A 45 7.34 -0.78 -8.51
N LEU A 46 7.70 -1.76 -7.69
CA LEU A 46 8.03 -3.12 -8.11
C LEU A 46 6.79 -3.99 -7.94
N GLY A 47 6.49 -4.87 -8.90
CA GLY A 47 5.27 -5.66 -8.80
C GLY A 47 4.99 -6.54 -10.01
N ASP A 48 3.77 -7.04 -10.03
CA ASP A 48 3.25 -7.91 -11.07
C ASP A 48 2.23 -7.23 -11.99
N SER A 49 1.25 -7.97 -12.50
CA SER A 49 0.23 -7.48 -13.44
C SER A 49 -0.67 -6.36 -12.87
N ILE A 50 -0.84 -6.27 -11.56
CA ILE A 50 -1.66 -5.23 -10.93
C ILE A 50 -0.90 -3.90 -10.90
N THR A 51 0.44 -3.94 -10.96
CA THR A 51 1.33 -2.77 -10.97
C THR A 51 1.77 -2.38 -12.38
N ASP A 52 1.82 -3.33 -13.33
CA ASP A 52 2.40 -3.16 -14.67
C ASP A 52 1.73 -2.01 -15.44
N GLU A 53 2.50 -0.97 -15.78
CA GLU A 53 2.04 0.21 -16.55
C GLU A 53 1.56 -0.11 -17.98
N ARG A 54 1.97 -1.28 -18.52
CA ARG A 54 1.58 -1.74 -19.87
C ARG A 54 0.21 -2.39 -19.89
N GLN A 55 -0.46 -2.54 -18.74
CA GLN A 55 -1.81 -3.08 -18.65
C GLN A 55 -2.85 -2.07 -19.15
N THR A 56 -3.34 -2.29 -20.38
CA THR A 56 -4.31 -1.39 -21.04
C THR A 56 -5.77 -1.70 -20.71
N THR A 57 -6.04 -2.83 -20.04
CA THR A 57 -7.41 -3.26 -19.70
C THR A 57 -7.98 -2.58 -18.47
N THR A 58 -7.15 -1.89 -17.68
CA THR A 58 -7.54 -1.01 -16.59
C THR A 58 -7.15 0.41 -16.96
N GLN A 59 -8.09 1.34 -16.99
CA GLN A 59 -7.84 2.72 -17.45
C GLN A 59 -6.89 3.47 -16.52
N LYS A 60 -6.98 3.20 -15.21
CA LYS A 60 -6.17 3.85 -14.21
C LYS A 60 -5.84 2.89 -13.07
N VAL A 61 -4.58 2.82 -12.67
CA VAL A 61 -4.06 1.90 -11.65
C VAL A 61 -3.73 2.64 -10.35
N TYR A 62 -3.57 1.89 -9.25
CA TYR A 62 -3.46 2.43 -7.90
C TYR A 62 -2.32 3.46 -7.72
N TRP A 63 -1.18 3.29 -8.36
CA TRP A 63 -0.05 4.22 -8.25
C TRP A 63 -0.33 5.56 -8.95
N GLN A 64 -1.15 5.59 -10.02
CA GLN A 64 -1.63 6.85 -10.64
C GLN A 64 -2.61 7.59 -9.72
N TYR A 65 -3.44 6.86 -8.98
CA TYR A 65 -4.29 7.49 -7.96
C TYR A 65 -3.47 8.01 -6.77
N LEU A 66 -2.38 7.33 -6.37
CA LEU A 66 -1.48 7.82 -5.33
C LEU A 66 -0.71 9.08 -5.77
N GLU A 67 -0.34 9.18 -7.05
CA GLU A 67 0.19 10.42 -7.64
C GLU A 67 -0.79 11.58 -7.43
N GLU A 68 -2.07 11.39 -7.75
CA GLU A 68 -3.09 12.43 -7.58
C GLU A 68 -3.41 12.74 -6.11
N LEU A 69 -3.47 11.71 -5.26
CA LEU A 69 -3.88 11.84 -3.87
C LEU A 69 -2.77 12.39 -2.96
N LEU A 70 -1.52 12.03 -3.22
CA LEU A 70 -0.37 12.34 -2.38
C LEU A 70 0.69 13.22 -3.05
N GLY A 71 0.60 13.44 -4.37
CA GLY A 71 1.62 14.16 -5.14
C GLY A 71 2.94 13.37 -5.29
N ILE A 72 2.89 12.04 -5.19
CA ILE A 72 4.02 11.15 -5.44
C ILE A 72 4.45 11.24 -6.90
N VAL A 73 5.75 11.13 -7.16
CA VAL A 73 6.32 11.00 -8.51
C VAL A 73 6.63 9.52 -8.75
N PRO A 74 5.76 8.77 -9.47
CA PRO A 74 5.90 7.34 -9.63
C PRO A 74 6.91 6.96 -10.73
N THR A 75 7.65 5.87 -10.53
CA THR A 75 8.34 5.13 -11.57
C THR A 75 8.03 3.65 -11.44
N VAL A 76 7.57 3.02 -12.52
CA VAL A 76 7.02 1.67 -12.49
C VAL A 76 7.98 0.67 -13.13
N TYR A 77 8.21 -0.43 -12.44
CA TYR A 77 9.05 -1.56 -12.88
C TYR A 77 8.28 -2.88 -12.89
N GLY A 78 7.02 -2.86 -12.44
CA GLY A 78 6.14 -4.02 -12.40
C GLY A 78 5.97 -4.67 -13.77
N ILE A 79 5.94 -6.01 -13.79
CA ILE A 79 5.74 -6.82 -15.02
C ILE A 79 4.72 -7.92 -14.73
N SER A 80 3.73 -8.04 -15.61
CA SER A 80 2.71 -9.08 -15.54
C SER A 80 3.28 -10.48 -15.37
N GLY A 81 2.74 -11.25 -14.43
CA GLY A 81 3.17 -12.62 -14.16
C GLY A 81 4.41 -12.74 -13.27
N ASN A 82 5.07 -11.64 -12.91
CA ASN A 82 6.25 -11.67 -12.07
C ASN A 82 5.94 -12.19 -10.65
N GLN A 83 6.95 -12.84 -10.07
CA GLN A 83 6.98 -13.47 -8.76
C GLN A 83 8.14 -12.86 -7.94
N TRP A 84 8.27 -13.20 -6.67
CA TRP A 84 9.29 -12.64 -5.78
C TRP A 84 10.73 -12.74 -6.29
N HIS A 85 11.12 -13.83 -6.98
CA HIS A 85 12.48 -13.96 -7.55
C HIS A 85 12.77 -12.90 -8.63
N GLN A 86 11.75 -12.25 -9.19
CA GLN A 86 11.90 -11.20 -10.20
C GLN A 86 11.96 -9.79 -9.63
N VAL A 87 11.88 -9.63 -8.29
CA VAL A 87 12.12 -8.34 -7.64
C VAL A 87 13.55 -7.84 -7.92
N ILE A 88 14.55 -8.73 -7.90
CA ILE A 88 15.96 -8.35 -8.22
C ILE A 88 16.09 -7.81 -9.64
N PRO A 89 15.67 -8.50 -10.71
CA PRO A 89 15.71 -7.94 -12.06
C PRO A 89 14.93 -6.61 -12.21
N GLN A 90 13.84 -6.41 -11.48
CA GLN A 90 13.13 -5.13 -11.46
C GLN A 90 13.98 -4.04 -10.78
N ALA A 91 14.61 -4.36 -9.65
CA ALA A 91 15.49 -3.45 -8.92
C ALA A 91 16.77 -3.12 -9.70
N GLU A 92 17.33 -4.05 -10.46
CA GLU A 92 18.47 -3.79 -11.35
C GLU A 92 18.12 -2.77 -12.42
N ARG A 93 16.94 -2.88 -13.05
CA ARG A 93 16.44 -1.85 -13.98
C ARG A 93 16.19 -0.51 -13.29
N MET A 94 15.74 -0.52 -12.02
CA MET A 94 15.61 0.69 -11.24
C MET A 94 16.97 1.36 -10.99
N ILE A 95 18.00 0.59 -10.63
CA ILE A 95 19.37 1.08 -10.45
C ILE A 95 19.89 1.67 -11.76
N GLU A 96 19.73 0.97 -12.87
CA GLU A 96 20.18 1.41 -14.20
C GLU A 96 19.49 2.72 -14.62
N LYS A 97 18.19 2.87 -14.37
CA LYS A 97 17.39 4.02 -14.80
C LYS A 97 17.47 5.23 -13.86
N GLN A 98 17.52 5.03 -12.55
CA GLN A 98 17.41 6.07 -11.53
C GLN A 98 18.61 6.15 -10.58
N GLY A 99 19.47 5.12 -10.52
CA GLY A 99 20.57 5.09 -9.55
C GLY A 99 20.05 5.21 -8.11
N GLN A 100 20.53 6.23 -7.40
CA GLN A 100 20.09 6.57 -6.03
C GLN A 100 18.95 7.59 -5.98
N GLU A 101 18.47 8.06 -7.14
CA GLU A 101 17.41 9.05 -7.23
C GLU A 101 16.00 8.45 -7.01
N VAL A 102 15.84 7.69 -5.94
CA VAL A 102 14.60 7.13 -5.44
C VAL A 102 14.49 7.44 -3.94
N ASP A 103 13.32 7.82 -3.47
CA ASP A 103 13.07 8.15 -2.06
C ASP A 103 12.44 6.94 -1.34
N ALA A 104 11.56 6.22 -2.03
CA ALA A 104 10.95 5.01 -1.49
C ALA A 104 10.71 3.93 -2.56
N ILE A 105 10.64 2.69 -2.12
CA ILE A 105 10.39 1.49 -2.95
C ILE A 105 9.17 0.77 -2.39
N LEU A 106 8.13 0.62 -3.19
CA LEU A 106 6.94 -0.16 -2.88
C LEU A 106 6.96 -1.47 -3.67
N ILE A 107 6.80 -2.60 -2.97
CA ILE A 107 6.82 -3.94 -3.57
C ILE A 107 5.45 -4.56 -3.42
N PHE A 108 4.75 -4.78 -4.53
CA PHE A 108 3.45 -5.44 -4.57
C PHE A 108 3.56 -6.76 -5.34
N MET A 109 3.86 -7.85 -4.63
CA MET A 109 4.25 -9.13 -5.21
C MET A 109 3.66 -10.30 -4.41
N GLY A 110 3.45 -11.45 -5.04
CA GLY A 110 3.18 -12.70 -4.34
C GLY A 110 1.96 -13.50 -4.81
N THR A 111 0.97 -12.88 -5.47
CA THR A 111 -0.18 -13.64 -6.01
C THR A 111 0.25 -14.68 -7.04
N ASN A 112 1.32 -14.40 -7.78
CA ASN A 112 1.85 -15.35 -8.78
C ASN A 112 2.71 -16.44 -8.17
N ASP A 113 3.35 -16.22 -7.02
CA ASP A 113 4.03 -17.29 -6.27
C ASP A 113 3.03 -18.33 -5.77
N PHE A 114 1.87 -17.90 -5.26
CA PHE A 114 0.77 -18.79 -4.91
C PHE A 114 0.27 -19.59 -6.14
N ASN A 115 0.02 -18.91 -7.25
CA ASN A 115 -0.47 -19.56 -8.48
C ASN A 115 0.56 -20.53 -9.09
N ALA A 116 1.84 -20.21 -8.99
CA ALA A 116 2.94 -21.07 -9.42
C ALA A 116 3.26 -22.21 -8.44
N CYS A 117 2.51 -22.31 -7.35
CA CYS A 117 2.69 -23.35 -6.33
C CYS A 117 4.08 -23.38 -5.71
N VAL A 118 4.69 -22.20 -5.51
CA VAL A 118 6.03 -22.09 -4.93
C VAL A 118 5.99 -22.52 -3.46
N PRO A 119 6.80 -23.47 -3.01
CA PRO A 119 6.86 -23.87 -1.60
C PRO A 119 7.24 -22.70 -0.71
N LEU A 120 6.72 -22.67 0.53
CA LEU A 120 7.00 -21.54 1.44
C LEU A 120 8.45 -21.49 1.91
N GLY A 121 9.07 -22.65 2.19
CA GLY A 121 10.42 -22.75 2.73
C GLY A 121 10.56 -22.21 4.14
N GLU A 122 11.80 -22.02 4.58
CA GLU A 122 12.16 -21.47 5.87
C GLU A 122 12.96 -20.16 5.70
N TRP A 123 12.90 -19.28 6.71
CA TRP A 123 13.65 -18.02 6.71
C TRP A 123 15.15 -18.21 6.94
N TYR A 124 15.49 -19.16 7.84
CA TYR A 124 16.83 -19.31 8.35
C TYR A 124 17.23 -20.79 8.41
N GLU A 125 18.50 -21.04 8.11
CA GLU A 125 19.22 -22.18 8.61
C GLU A 125 19.76 -21.86 9.99
N GLU A 126 19.67 -22.81 10.94
CA GLU A 126 20.18 -22.67 12.29
C GLU A 126 21.29 -23.69 12.56
N LYS A 127 22.41 -23.22 13.11
CA LYS A 127 23.53 -24.07 13.50
C LYS A 127 24.16 -23.58 14.79
N PRO A 128 24.69 -24.50 15.63
CA PRO A 128 25.44 -24.10 16.81
C PRO A 128 26.82 -23.56 16.39
N VAL A 129 27.21 -22.42 16.95
CA VAL A 129 28.52 -21.81 16.79
C VAL A 129 29.12 -21.52 18.15
N ASN A 130 30.44 -21.67 18.26
CA ASN A 130 31.16 -21.34 19.48
C ASN A 130 31.54 -19.86 19.45
N LEU A 131 30.83 -19.04 20.24
CA LEU A 131 30.90 -17.59 20.22
C LEU A 131 31.50 -17.08 21.54
N GLU A 132 32.44 -16.13 21.46
CA GLU A 132 32.94 -15.38 22.59
C GLU A 132 31.85 -14.39 23.07
N VAL A 133 31.34 -14.61 24.27
CA VAL A 133 30.24 -13.84 24.87
C VAL A 133 30.54 -13.29 26.25
N ASN A 134 31.65 -13.73 26.85
CA ASN A 134 32.07 -13.34 28.20
C ASN A 134 33.24 -12.34 28.15
N PRO A 135 33.31 -11.35 29.08
CA PRO A 135 34.38 -10.37 29.12
C PRO A 135 35.78 -10.94 29.33
N ASP A 136 35.89 -12.17 29.88
CA ASP A 136 37.14 -12.92 30.10
C ASP A 136 37.62 -13.70 28.86
N GLY A 137 36.88 -13.58 27.71
CA GLY A 137 37.20 -14.28 26.47
C GLY A 137 36.72 -15.72 26.40
N THR A 138 35.98 -16.20 27.40
CA THR A 138 35.40 -17.56 27.34
C THR A 138 34.33 -17.65 26.29
N LYS A 139 34.27 -18.81 25.62
CA LYS A 139 33.33 -19.06 24.53
C LYS A 139 32.22 -19.99 24.98
N GLU A 140 31.02 -19.72 24.47
CA GLU A 140 29.84 -20.55 24.67
C GLU A 140 29.20 -20.93 23.35
N TYR A 141 28.52 -22.06 23.28
CA TYR A 141 27.71 -22.43 22.13
C TYR A 141 26.42 -21.65 22.12
N ARG A 142 26.15 -20.99 20.96
CA ARG A 142 24.91 -20.29 20.65
C ARG A 142 24.39 -20.74 19.29
N TRP A 143 23.07 -20.73 19.11
CA TRP A 143 22.48 -20.98 17.82
C TRP A 143 22.60 -19.73 16.94
N GLN A 144 23.25 -19.88 15.79
CA GLN A 144 23.36 -18.85 14.77
C GLN A 144 22.33 -19.07 13.68
N ARG A 145 21.60 -18.02 13.32
CA ARG A 145 20.72 -17.99 12.17
C ARG A 145 21.43 -17.43 10.95
N THR A 146 21.26 -18.10 9.80
CA THR A 146 21.73 -17.63 8.51
C THR A 146 20.54 -17.59 7.56
N PRO A 147 20.22 -16.47 6.90
CA PRO A 147 19.12 -16.41 5.93
C PRO A 147 19.32 -17.41 4.79
N ILE A 148 18.29 -18.18 4.48
CA ILE A 148 18.30 -19.12 3.35
C ILE A 148 18.08 -18.34 2.05
N MET A 149 19.00 -18.45 1.10
CA MET A 149 19.00 -17.77 -0.20
C MET A 149 18.61 -18.75 -1.32
N ASP A 150 17.37 -19.27 -1.25
CA ASP A 150 16.89 -20.29 -2.17
C ASP A 150 15.75 -19.78 -3.04
N ASP A 151 15.96 -19.72 -4.38
CA ASP A 151 14.95 -19.27 -5.33
C ASP A 151 13.80 -20.28 -5.52
N SER A 152 13.93 -21.49 -5.02
CA SER A 152 12.87 -22.50 -5.10
C SER A 152 11.76 -22.29 -4.08
N THR A 153 11.97 -21.44 -3.07
CA THR A 153 11.02 -21.17 -1.98
C THR A 153 10.66 -19.69 -1.85
N VAL A 154 9.46 -19.40 -1.35
CA VAL A 154 8.99 -18.01 -1.18
C VAL A 154 9.89 -17.23 -0.21
N ARG A 155 10.19 -17.80 0.99
CA ARG A 155 11.03 -17.14 1.97
C ARG A 155 12.46 -16.92 1.47
N GLY A 156 13.01 -17.89 0.74
CA GLY A 156 14.34 -17.77 0.14
C GLY A 156 14.41 -16.67 -0.94
N ARG A 157 13.38 -16.57 -1.80
CA ARG A 157 13.24 -15.48 -2.78
C ARG A 157 13.18 -14.11 -2.11
N ILE A 158 12.37 -13.98 -1.06
CA ILE A 158 12.25 -12.74 -0.29
C ILE A 158 13.59 -12.40 0.37
N ASN A 159 14.28 -13.36 0.98
CA ASN A 159 15.59 -13.14 1.58
C ASN A 159 16.60 -12.57 0.57
N LYS A 160 16.65 -13.15 -0.63
CA LYS A 160 17.50 -12.63 -1.72
C LYS A 160 17.13 -11.21 -2.12
N ALA A 161 15.84 -10.95 -2.37
CA ALA A 161 15.34 -9.65 -2.79
C ALA A 161 15.62 -8.57 -1.73
N MET A 162 15.31 -8.84 -0.47
CA MET A 162 15.51 -7.88 0.62
C MET A 162 16.99 -7.65 0.91
N THR A 163 17.83 -8.69 0.83
CA THR A 163 19.29 -8.54 0.94
C THR A 163 19.83 -7.62 -0.17
N PHE A 164 19.37 -7.82 -1.40
CA PHE A 164 19.77 -6.98 -2.53
C PHE A 164 19.34 -5.51 -2.32
N LEU A 165 18.07 -5.28 -2.02
CA LEU A 165 17.53 -3.94 -1.86
C LEU A 165 18.17 -3.19 -0.68
N LYS A 166 18.32 -3.82 0.49
CA LYS A 166 18.94 -3.16 1.65
C LYS A 166 20.43 -2.87 1.47
N LYS A 167 21.14 -3.64 0.65
CA LYS A 167 22.54 -3.34 0.28
C LYS A 167 22.64 -2.11 -0.62
N HIS A 168 21.74 -1.97 -1.59
CA HIS A 168 21.79 -0.87 -2.56
C HIS A 168 21.10 0.40 -2.07
N TYR A 169 20.10 0.27 -1.19
CA TYR A 169 19.24 1.35 -0.71
C TYR A 169 19.11 1.34 0.83
N PRO A 170 20.22 1.45 1.57
CA PRO A 170 20.21 1.31 3.04
C PRO A 170 19.45 2.42 3.76
N THR A 171 19.34 3.62 3.15
CA THR A 171 18.67 4.80 3.73
C THR A 171 17.29 5.06 3.13
N LYS A 172 16.85 4.28 2.13
CA LYS A 172 15.55 4.49 1.48
C LYS A 172 14.45 3.71 2.15
N GLN A 173 13.25 4.28 2.13
CA GLN A 173 12.07 3.59 2.63
C GLN A 173 11.69 2.43 1.69
N ILE A 174 11.58 1.21 2.23
CA ILE A 174 11.11 0.03 1.52
C ILE A 174 9.82 -0.42 2.20
N ILE A 175 8.75 -0.56 1.43
CA ILE A 175 7.43 -0.99 1.92
C ILE A 175 6.96 -2.19 1.09
N VAL A 176 6.51 -3.24 1.77
CA VAL A 176 5.91 -4.42 1.13
C VAL A 176 4.39 -4.33 1.26
N LEU A 177 3.70 -4.62 0.16
CA LEU A 177 2.24 -4.70 0.10
C LEU A 177 1.85 -6.18 -0.03
N THR A 178 0.93 -6.65 0.80
CA THR A 178 0.40 -8.01 0.63
C THR A 178 -0.48 -8.11 -0.61
N PRO A 179 -0.55 -9.26 -1.29
CA PRO A 179 -1.56 -9.52 -2.31
C PRO A 179 -2.97 -9.26 -1.78
N ILE A 180 -3.83 -8.69 -2.59
CA ILE A 180 -5.26 -8.55 -2.29
C ILE A 180 -5.98 -9.90 -2.42
N HIS A 181 -7.19 -9.97 -1.91
CA HIS A 181 -8.10 -11.08 -2.19
C HIS A 181 -8.30 -11.28 -3.69
N ARG A 182 -8.45 -12.53 -4.10
CA ARG A 182 -8.60 -12.91 -5.50
C ARG A 182 -9.69 -13.97 -5.70
N ALA A 183 -10.34 -13.92 -6.84
CA ALA A 183 -11.23 -14.98 -7.28
C ALA A 183 -10.80 -15.49 -8.66
N ILE A 184 -11.74 -16.10 -9.37
CA ILE A 184 -11.44 -16.78 -10.63
C ILE A 184 -10.76 -15.89 -11.66
N PHE A 185 -9.75 -16.43 -12.34
CA PHE A 185 -9.17 -15.86 -13.54
C PHE A 185 -9.13 -16.87 -14.68
N ARG A 186 -9.61 -16.46 -15.84
CA ARG A 186 -9.60 -17.25 -17.08
C ARG A 186 -9.13 -16.41 -18.24
N SER A 187 -7.96 -16.71 -18.78
CA SER A 187 -7.48 -16.05 -19.99
C SER A 187 -7.86 -16.85 -21.25
N ARG A 188 -7.81 -16.17 -22.39
CA ARG A 188 -8.01 -16.80 -23.71
C ARG A 188 -6.98 -17.91 -23.97
N ASN A 189 -5.80 -17.85 -23.38
CA ASN A 189 -4.71 -18.84 -23.54
C ASN A 189 -4.83 -20.03 -22.59
N ARG A 190 -6.03 -20.32 -22.09
CA ARG A 190 -6.31 -21.43 -21.17
C ARG A 190 -5.57 -21.35 -19.81
N ASN A 191 -5.07 -20.19 -19.42
CA ASN A 191 -4.61 -19.99 -18.06
C ASN A 191 -5.88 -19.83 -17.16
N ILE A 192 -6.18 -20.86 -16.40
CA ILE A 192 -7.31 -20.90 -15.47
C ILE A 192 -6.73 -20.95 -14.07
N GLN A 193 -7.10 -19.97 -13.25
CA GLN A 193 -6.72 -19.91 -11.86
C GLN A 193 -8.00 -19.90 -11.03
N PRO A 194 -8.21 -20.86 -10.14
CA PRO A 194 -9.37 -20.88 -9.25
C PRO A 194 -9.32 -19.71 -8.25
N ASP A 195 -10.42 -19.50 -7.55
CA ASP A 195 -10.46 -18.54 -6.45
C ASP A 195 -9.60 -19.01 -5.26
N GLU A 196 -9.40 -18.10 -4.30
CA GLU A 196 -8.55 -18.35 -3.14
C GLU A 196 -9.09 -19.34 -2.12
N LEU A 197 -10.36 -19.74 -2.24
CA LEU A 197 -10.96 -20.77 -1.39
C LEU A 197 -10.48 -22.18 -1.77
N TYR A 198 -9.81 -22.32 -2.89
CA TYR A 198 -9.15 -23.56 -3.30
C TYR A 198 -7.64 -23.49 -3.02
N SER A 199 -7.11 -24.59 -2.47
CA SER A 199 -5.66 -24.76 -2.35
C SER A 199 -5.02 -24.86 -3.73
N ASN A 200 -3.74 -24.46 -3.81
CA ASN A 200 -2.93 -24.71 -4.98
C ASN A 200 -2.47 -26.19 -5.06
N LYS A 201 -1.70 -26.54 -6.10
CA LYS A 201 -1.28 -27.94 -6.34
C LYS A 201 -0.36 -28.52 -5.26
N VAL A 202 0.27 -27.69 -4.42
CA VAL A 202 1.08 -28.15 -3.26
C VAL A 202 0.27 -28.14 -1.97
N GLY A 203 -1.05 -27.97 -2.02
CA GLY A 203 -1.96 -28.06 -0.89
C GLY A 203 -2.04 -26.81 -0.02
N LEU A 204 -1.45 -25.67 -0.47
CA LEU A 204 -1.42 -24.41 0.27
C LEU A 204 -2.52 -23.46 -0.22
N PHE A 205 -3.10 -22.70 0.71
CA PHE A 205 -4.04 -21.62 0.42
C PHE A 205 -3.33 -20.27 0.29
N LEU A 206 -3.97 -19.28 -0.33
CA LEU A 206 -3.44 -17.92 -0.40
C LEU A 206 -3.11 -17.38 1.00
N SER A 207 -3.94 -17.69 1.99
CA SER A 207 -3.73 -17.29 3.39
C SER A 207 -2.40 -17.79 4.00
N ASP A 208 -1.85 -18.90 3.52
CA ASP A 208 -0.56 -19.39 4.01
C ASP A 208 0.60 -18.55 3.45
N TYR A 209 0.49 -18.09 2.21
CA TYR A 209 1.42 -17.13 1.62
C TYR A 209 1.32 -15.76 2.29
N LEU A 210 0.11 -15.29 2.59
CA LEU A 210 -0.09 -14.00 3.28
C LEU A 210 0.60 -13.96 4.65
N LYS A 211 0.56 -15.07 5.43
CA LYS A 211 1.31 -15.18 6.69
C LYS A 211 2.81 -14.94 6.47
N VAL A 212 3.38 -15.56 5.43
CA VAL A 212 4.81 -15.35 5.08
C VAL A 212 5.09 -13.89 4.73
N TYR A 213 4.22 -13.24 3.97
CA TYR A 213 4.41 -11.83 3.62
C TYR A 213 4.31 -10.90 4.83
N GLN A 214 3.43 -11.18 5.79
CA GLN A 214 3.33 -10.44 7.05
C GLN A 214 4.58 -10.63 7.93
N GLU A 215 5.23 -11.81 7.92
CA GLU A 215 6.47 -12.08 8.63
C GLU A 215 7.65 -11.20 8.17
N ILE A 216 7.63 -10.70 6.91
CA ILE A 216 8.69 -9.86 6.32
C ILE A 216 8.99 -8.65 7.21
N ALA A 217 7.96 -8.05 7.82
CA ALA A 217 8.12 -6.88 8.69
C ALA A 217 9.16 -7.11 9.79
N ASN A 218 9.04 -8.22 10.48
CA ASN A 218 9.92 -8.57 11.60
C ASN A 218 11.28 -9.14 11.15
N VAL A 219 11.29 -9.87 10.02
CA VAL A 219 12.51 -10.48 9.50
C VAL A 219 13.45 -9.45 8.91
N TRP A 220 12.91 -8.44 8.20
CA TRP A 220 13.69 -7.50 7.40
C TRP A 220 13.59 -6.04 7.88
N ALA A 221 12.87 -5.76 8.96
CA ALA A 221 12.64 -4.41 9.50
C ALA A 221 12.17 -3.44 8.39
N VAL A 222 11.06 -3.79 7.74
CA VAL A 222 10.38 -2.96 6.73
C VAL A 222 8.88 -2.95 7.04
N PRO A 223 8.16 -1.83 6.82
CA PRO A 223 6.71 -1.83 6.89
C PRO A 223 6.09 -2.84 5.93
N VAL A 224 5.10 -3.59 6.40
CA VAL A 224 4.23 -4.40 5.56
C VAL A 224 2.82 -3.84 5.67
N ILE A 225 2.28 -3.37 4.54
CA ILE A 225 0.89 -2.90 4.47
C ILE A 225 0.02 -4.07 4.00
N ASP A 226 -0.84 -4.53 4.87
CA ASP A 226 -1.73 -5.66 4.60
C ASP A 226 -2.94 -5.23 3.76
N LEU A 227 -2.73 -5.03 2.45
CA LEU A 227 -3.80 -4.70 1.51
C LEU A 227 -4.89 -5.76 1.44
N ASN A 228 -4.58 -7.04 1.72
CA ASN A 228 -5.58 -8.09 1.77
C ASN A 228 -6.69 -7.74 2.75
N SER A 229 -6.33 -7.30 3.94
CA SER A 229 -7.30 -7.00 5.01
C SER A 229 -7.95 -5.62 4.89
N ILE A 230 -7.26 -4.61 4.33
CA ILE A 230 -7.71 -3.21 4.45
C ILE A 230 -8.36 -2.61 3.21
N CYS A 231 -8.15 -3.17 2.01
CA CYS A 231 -8.70 -2.57 0.79
C CYS A 231 -10.21 -2.81 0.61
N GLY A 232 -10.81 -3.69 1.41
CA GLY A 232 -12.22 -4.00 1.39
C GLY A 232 -12.71 -4.66 0.10
N LEU A 233 -11.82 -5.28 -0.69
CA LEU A 233 -12.16 -6.04 -1.89
C LEU A 233 -12.21 -7.52 -1.55
N TYR A 234 -13.36 -8.17 -1.77
CA TYR A 234 -13.53 -9.62 -1.54
C TYR A 234 -14.22 -10.26 -2.74
N PRO A 235 -13.50 -10.51 -3.85
CA PRO A 235 -14.06 -10.88 -5.15
C PRO A 235 -14.70 -12.29 -5.20
N VAL A 236 -14.59 -13.08 -4.14
CA VAL A 236 -15.32 -14.35 -4.00
C VAL A 236 -16.82 -14.12 -3.93
N MET A 237 -17.24 -12.96 -3.39
CA MET A 237 -18.64 -12.53 -3.39
C MET A 237 -19.00 -11.79 -4.69
N ASP A 238 -20.19 -12.08 -5.23
CA ASP A 238 -20.65 -11.48 -6.50
C ASP A 238 -20.86 -9.96 -6.40
N GLU A 239 -21.21 -9.46 -5.23
CA GLU A 239 -21.39 -8.04 -4.95
C GLU A 239 -20.09 -7.24 -5.12
N HIS A 240 -18.93 -7.90 -5.06
CA HIS A 240 -17.63 -7.28 -5.29
C HIS A 240 -17.11 -7.43 -6.73
N ALA A 241 -17.78 -8.24 -7.56
CA ALA A 241 -17.40 -8.44 -8.96
C ALA A 241 -17.31 -7.12 -9.77
N PRO A 242 -18.15 -6.07 -9.53
CA PRO A 242 -18.06 -4.80 -10.23
C PRO A 242 -16.72 -4.04 -10.05
N TYR A 243 -15.90 -4.40 -9.07
CA TYR A 243 -14.57 -3.79 -8.84
C TYR A 243 -13.45 -4.49 -9.62
N PHE A 244 -13.77 -5.50 -10.42
CA PHE A 244 -12.81 -6.30 -11.16
C PHE A 244 -13.05 -6.20 -12.68
N ARG A 245 -12.06 -6.61 -13.47
CA ARG A 245 -12.10 -6.44 -14.94
C ARG A 245 -13.24 -7.21 -15.60
N SER A 246 -13.61 -8.36 -15.05
CA SER A 246 -14.73 -9.15 -15.54
C SER A 246 -15.34 -9.97 -14.41
N ALA A 247 -16.64 -9.81 -14.18
CA ALA A 247 -17.39 -10.59 -13.20
C ALA A 247 -17.31 -12.11 -13.44
N GLU A 248 -17.17 -12.54 -14.69
CA GLU A 248 -17.20 -13.96 -15.07
C GLU A 248 -15.79 -14.55 -15.24
N ASN A 249 -14.82 -13.75 -15.71
CA ASN A 249 -13.57 -14.29 -16.20
C ASN A 249 -12.32 -13.70 -15.52
N ASP A 250 -12.42 -12.55 -14.85
CA ASP A 250 -11.26 -11.89 -14.25
C ASP A 250 -11.63 -11.13 -12.97
N ARG A 251 -11.72 -11.87 -11.89
CA ARG A 251 -11.82 -11.33 -10.53
C ARG A 251 -10.48 -11.40 -9.78
N LEU A 252 -9.38 -11.47 -10.53
CA LEU A 252 -8.00 -11.34 -10.03
C LEU A 252 -7.49 -9.91 -10.18
N HIS A 253 -7.79 -9.27 -11.31
CA HIS A 253 -7.29 -7.94 -11.61
C HIS A 253 -8.38 -6.88 -11.35
N PRO A 254 -8.17 -5.97 -10.40
CA PRO A 254 -9.08 -4.85 -10.18
C PRO A 254 -9.20 -3.96 -11.42
N ASN A 255 -10.41 -3.48 -11.70
CA ASN A 255 -10.64 -2.39 -12.63
C ASN A 255 -10.31 -1.04 -11.98
N SER A 256 -10.56 0.09 -12.65
CA SER A 256 -10.23 1.42 -12.12
C SER A 256 -10.86 1.71 -10.76
N ASP A 257 -12.09 1.27 -10.51
CA ASP A 257 -12.77 1.47 -9.23
C ASP A 257 -12.14 0.62 -8.12
N GLY A 258 -11.79 -0.65 -8.42
CA GLY A 258 -11.05 -1.51 -7.51
C GLY A 258 -9.64 -0.96 -7.20
N GLN A 259 -8.95 -0.46 -8.22
CA GLN A 259 -7.64 0.20 -8.08
C GLN A 259 -7.73 1.47 -7.22
N TYR A 260 -8.81 2.26 -7.37
CA TYR A 260 -9.05 3.43 -6.52
C TYR A 260 -9.27 3.06 -5.05
N ARG A 261 -10.03 1.99 -4.77
CA ARG A 261 -10.19 1.49 -3.38
C ARG A 261 -8.86 1.09 -2.78
N MET A 262 -8.01 0.37 -3.53
CA MET A 262 -6.65 0.04 -3.09
C MET A 262 -5.82 1.30 -2.80
N ALA A 263 -5.80 2.25 -3.74
CA ALA A 263 -5.06 3.50 -3.58
C ALA A 263 -5.52 4.31 -2.37
N LYS A 264 -6.83 4.36 -2.12
CA LYS A 264 -7.38 5.06 -0.97
C LYS A 264 -6.98 4.42 0.36
N ALA A 265 -7.00 3.09 0.45
CA ALA A 265 -6.50 2.38 1.62
C ALA A 265 -4.99 2.61 1.82
N LEU A 266 -4.20 2.50 0.73
CA LEU A 266 -2.77 2.78 0.75
C LEU A 266 -2.43 4.19 1.18
N MET A 267 -3.16 5.19 0.69
CA MET A 267 -2.94 6.59 1.05
C MET A 267 -2.91 6.79 2.57
N TYR A 268 -3.91 6.27 3.30
CA TYR A 268 -3.96 6.39 4.75
C TYR A 268 -2.82 5.66 5.45
N GLN A 269 -2.40 4.50 4.93
CA GLN A 269 -1.27 3.76 5.49
C GLN A 269 0.06 4.48 5.22
N LEU A 270 0.26 4.99 4.01
CA LEU A 270 1.47 5.73 3.65
C LEU A 270 1.63 7.00 4.48
N LEU A 271 0.54 7.72 4.80
CA LEU A 271 0.59 8.88 5.69
C LEU A 271 1.05 8.54 7.12
N ALA A 272 0.98 7.28 7.54
CA ALA A 272 1.48 6.82 8.83
C ALA A 272 2.97 6.40 8.82
N HIS A 273 3.62 6.41 7.65
CA HIS A 273 5.02 6.01 7.50
C HIS A 273 5.89 7.16 6.97
N PRO A 274 7.17 7.27 7.38
CA PRO A 274 8.10 8.19 6.73
C PRO A 274 8.25 7.83 5.26
N ALA A 275 8.43 8.84 4.41
CA ALA A 275 8.65 8.63 2.98
C ALA A 275 10.12 8.33 2.65
N ASP A 276 11.03 8.73 3.51
CA ASP A 276 12.47 8.44 3.47
C ASP A 276 13.06 8.56 4.89
N PHE A 277 14.36 8.32 5.01
CA PHE A 277 15.12 8.44 6.26
C PHE A 277 16.25 9.49 6.17
N GLU A 278 16.21 10.36 5.17
CA GLU A 278 17.19 11.44 4.94
C GLU A 278 16.63 12.81 5.32
#